data_2eae903d055f312964d0acbc5bcb1100
#
_entry.id   2eae903d055f312964d0acbc5bcb1100
#
_cell.length_a   1.000
_cell.length_b   1.000
_cell.length_c   1.000
_cell.angle_alpha   90.00
_cell.angle_beta   90.00
_cell.angle_gamma   90.00
#
_symmetry.space_group_name_H-M   'P 1'
#
loop_
_entity.id
_entity.type
_entity.pdbx_description
1 polymer ?
#
loop_
_entity_poly.entity_id
_entity_poly.type
_entity_poly.pdbx_seq_one_letter_code
_entity_poly.pdbx_strand_id
1 'polypeptide(L)'
;MFDPLIILYEDLRVALANRSFYQAFKVKPEETEGQHIYDLGNRQWDIPRLRELLEDILPETTSFDNFKVEHDFRDIGKRIMLLNACRIYLESNRTKLIIITIKDITGERKKI
;
A
#
# COMPACT_ATOMS: atom_id res chain seq x y z
N MET A 1 -2.28 -1.83 -18.50
CA MET A 1 -2.93 -1.77 -17.21
C MET A 1 -1.88 -1.60 -16.13
N PHE A 2 -2.09 -0.68 -15.22
CA PHE A 2 -1.10 -0.37 -14.18
C PHE A 2 -1.48 -1.01 -12.87
N ASP A 3 -0.46 -1.39 -12.08
CA ASP A 3 -0.71 -1.91 -10.75
C ASP A 3 -1.18 -0.77 -9.82
N PRO A 4 -1.98 -1.08 -8.80
CA PRO A 4 -2.31 -0.10 -7.78
C PRO A 4 -1.06 0.49 -7.14
N LEU A 5 -1.08 1.81 -6.95
CA LEU A 5 0.04 2.53 -6.35
C LEU A 5 -0.51 3.52 -5.35
N ILE A 6 0.15 3.59 -4.20
CA ILE A 6 -0.20 4.55 -3.17
C ILE A 6 1.09 5.18 -2.65
N ILE A 7 1.05 6.48 -2.42
CA ILE A 7 2.19 7.22 -1.89
C ILE A 7 1.80 7.78 -0.52
N LEU A 8 2.65 7.54 0.45
CA LEU A 8 2.42 7.98 1.81
C LEU A 8 3.46 9.02 2.22
N TYR A 9 3.04 9.95 3.07
CA TYR A 9 3.99 10.79 3.79
C TYR A 9 4.68 9.97 4.88
N GLU A 10 5.70 10.53 5.49
CA GLU A 10 6.47 9.85 6.52
C GLU A 10 5.61 9.41 7.71
N ASP A 11 4.54 10.15 8.01
CA ASP A 11 3.63 9.80 9.09
C ASP A 11 2.57 8.77 8.67
N LEU A 12 2.73 8.19 7.50
CA LEU A 12 1.85 7.15 6.95
C LEU A 12 0.47 7.65 6.53
N ARG A 13 0.31 8.95 6.35
CA ARG A 13 -0.89 9.50 5.76
C ARG A 13 -0.76 9.47 4.24
N VAL A 14 -1.87 9.25 3.57
CA VAL A 14 -1.87 9.12 2.11
C VAL A 14 -1.66 10.47 1.46
N ALA A 15 -0.61 10.57 0.63
CA ALA A 15 -0.39 11.74 -0.19
C ALA A 15 -1.24 11.68 -1.46
N LEU A 16 -1.19 10.53 -2.13
CA LEU A 16 -2.04 10.29 -3.30
C LEU A 16 -2.02 8.80 -3.63
N ALA A 17 -2.96 8.39 -4.47
CA ALA A 17 -2.99 7.04 -5.02
C ALA A 17 -3.37 7.14 -6.49
N ASN A 18 -3.08 6.10 -7.28
CA ASN A 18 -3.43 6.13 -8.68
C ASN A 18 -4.83 5.56 -8.92
N ARG A 19 -5.30 5.72 -10.16
CA ARG A 19 -6.63 5.24 -10.55
C ARG A 19 -6.79 3.74 -10.30
N SER A 20 -5.75 2.97 -10.57
CA SER A 20 -5.80 1.53 -10.38
C SER A 20 -6.06 1.16 -8.92
N PHE A 21 -5.49 1.92 -7.98
CA PHE A 21 -5.75 1.70 -6.57
C PHE A 21 -7.23 1.91 -6.24
N TYR A 22 -7.79 3.03 -6.71
CA TYR A 22 -9.18 3.33 -6.42
C TYR A 22 -10.12 2.30 -7.03
N GLN A 23 -9.81 1.82 -8.23
CA GLN A 23 -10.64 0.82 -8.89
C GLN A 23 -10.51 -0.55 -8.24
N ALA A 24 -9.29 -0.96 -7.89
CA ALA A 24 -9.06 -2.27 -7.33
C ALA A 24 -9.69 -2.43 -5.95
N PHE A 25 -9.61 -1.39 -5.12
CA PHE A 25 -10.07 -1.47 -3.75
C PHE A 25 -11.40 -0.77 -3.52
N LYS A 26 -12.00 -0.25 -4.58
CA LYS A 26 -13.35 0.35 -4.56
C LYS A 26 -13.48 1.45 -3.52
N VAL A 27 -12.49 2.33 -3.52
CA VAL A 27 -12.49 3.50 -2.63
C VAL A 27 -12.38 4.76 -3.46
N LYS A 28 -12.69 5.91 -2.86
CA LYS A 28 -12.69 7.19 -3.54
C LYS A 28 -11.54 8.05 -3.06
N PRO A 29 -11.04 8.97 -3.93
CA PRO A 29 -9.97 9.87 -3.52
C PRO A 29 -10.28 10.66 -2.26
N GLU A 30 -11.52 11.17 -2.14
CA GLU A 30 -11.90 11.97 -0.99
C GLU A 30 -11.95 11.16 0.30
N GLU A 31 -12.03 9.83 0.20
CA GLU A 31 -12.00 8.94 1.35
C GLU A 31 -10.59 8.45 1.67
N THR A 32 -9.64 8.76 0.81
CA THR A 32 -8.31 8.18 0.85
C THR A 32 -7.23 9.22 1.15
N GLU A 33 -7.19 10.30 0.39
CA GLU A 33 -6.13 11.30 0.53
C GLU A 33 -6.21 11.98 1.90
N GLY A 34 -5.06 12.12 2.52
CA GLY A 34 -4.97 12.73 3.84
C GLY A 34 -5.28 11.80 5.00
N GLN A 35 -5.81 10.62 4.73
CA GLN A 35 -6.12 9.66 5.77
C GLN A 35 -4.89 8.81 6.11
N HIS A 36 -4.80 8.40 7.37
CA HIS A 36 -3.76 7.46 7.76
C HIS A 36 -4.02 6.12 7.08
N ILE A 37 -2.96 5.45 6.59
CA ILE A 37 -3.17 4.23 5.82
C ILE A 37 -3.95 3.17 6.58
N TYR A 38 -3.74 3.05 7.89
CA TYR A 38 -4.45 2.03 8.66
C TYR A 38 -5.92 2.34 8.86
N ASP A 39 -6.34 3.59 8.61
CA ASP A 39 -7.76 3.97 8.73
C ASP A 39 -8.52 3.76 7.43
N LEU A 40 -7.84 3.46 6.34
CA LEU A 40 -8.50 3.31 5.05
C LEU A 40 -9.50 2.16 5.06
N GLY A 41 -10.59 2.36 4.33
CA GLY A 41 -11.59 1.32 4.17
C GLY A 41 -12.21 0.88 5.48
N ASN A 42 -12.45 1.82 6.39
CA ASN A 42 -13.00 1.52 7.70
C ASN A 42 -12.07 0.58 8.48
N ARG A 43 -10.79 0.92 8.45
CA ARG A 43 -9.70 0.21 9.15
C ARG A 43 -9.38 -1.16 8.57
N GLN A 44 -9.84 -1.45 7.37
CA GLN A 44 -9.50 -2.72 6.72
C GLN A 44 -8.01 -2.81 6.40
N TRP A 45 -7.33 -1.69 6.29
CA TRP A 45 -5.89 -1.66 6.00
C TRP A 45 -5.03 -1.74 7.25
N ASP A 46 -5.64 -1.88 8.43
CA ASP A 46 -4.90 -2.11 9.65
C ASP A 46 -4.56 -3.59 9.74
N ILE A 47 -3.54 -3.98 8.97
CA ILE A 47 -3.14 -5.37 8.78
C ILE A 47 -1.79 -5.57 9.47
N PRO A 48 -1.65 -6.56 10.35
CA PRO A 48 -0.37 -6.76 11.07
C PRO A 48 0.85 -6.88 10.16
N ARG A 49 0.72 -7.58 9.03
CA ARG A 49 1.84 -7.70 8.09
C ARG A 49 2.20 -6.36 7.47
N LEU A 50 1.21 -5.52 7.18
CA LEU A 50 1.48 -4.19 6.64
C LEU A 50 2.17 -3.32 7.68
N ARG A 51 1.75 -3.41 8.93
CA ARG A 51 2.42 -2.68 10.01
C ARG A 51 3.88 -3.11 10.13
N GLU A 52 4.13 -4.41 10.01
CA GLU A 52 5.50 -4.92 10.06
C GLU A 52 6.35 -4.30 8.95
N LEU A 53 5.82 -4.25 7.73
CA LEU A 53 6.56 -3.66 6.61
C LEU A 53 6.86 -2.18 6.85
N LEU A 54 5.85 -1.41 7.25
CA LEU A 54 5.97 0.04 7.33
C LEU A 54 6.69 0.52 8.59
N GLU A 55 6.53 -0.19 9.69
CA GLU A 55 7.05 0.28 10.98
C GLU A 55 8.34 -0.42 11.39
N ASP A 56 8.54 -1.66 10.97
CA ASP A 56 9.70 -2.43 11.41
C ASP A 56 10.74 -2.62 10.31
N ILE A 57 10.32 -2.87 9.08
CA ILE A 57 11.24 -3.21 7.99
C ILE A 57 11.74 -1.98 7.25
N LEU A 58 10.82 -1.15 6.75
CA LEU A 58 11.21 0.01 5.94
C LEU A 58 12.08 1.02 6.69
N PRO A 59 11.89 1.28 8.00
CA PRO A 59 12.79 2.20 8.68
C PRO A 59 14.26 1.75 8.69
N GLU A 60 14.49 0.45 8.57
CA GLU A 60 15.84 -0.12 8.59
C GLU A 60 16.40 -0.35 7.21
N THR A 61 15.59 -0.20 6.16
CA THR A 61 16.00 -0.42 4.77
C THR A 61 15.48 0.73 3.92
N THR A 62 15.99 0.83 2.68
CA THR A 62 15.48 1.83 1.75
C THR A 62 14.29 1.30 0.97
N SER A 63 14.27 0.01 0.69
CA SER A 63 13.20 -0.60 -0.08
C SER A 63 13.02 -2.06 0.30
N PHE A 64 11.88 -2.61 -0.08
CA PHE A 64 11.59 -4.02 0.10
C PHE A 64 10.66 -4.47 -1.02
N ASP A 65 11.00 -5.59 -1.65
CA ASP A 65 10.24 -6.09 -2.79
C ASP A 65 9.50 -7.37 -2.44
N ASN A 66 8.34 -7.53 -3.10
CA ASN A 66 7.56 -8.78 -3.03
C ASN A 66 7.18 -9.17 -1.60
N PHE A 67 6.79 -8.17 -0.81
CA PHE A 67 6.33 -8.43 0.55
C PHE A 67 4.88 -8.94 0.48
N LYS A 68 4.67 -10.19 0.89
CA LYS A 68 3.38 -10.84 0.75
C LYS A 68 2.44 -10.43 1.87
N VAL A 69 1.23 -9.99 1.50
CA VAL A 69 0.17 -9.64 2.45
C VAL A 69 -1.10 -10.31 1.99
N GLU A 70 -1.76 -11.04 2.90
CA GLU A 70 -3.06 -11.64 2.64
C GLU A 70 -4.09 -10.99 3.56
N HIS A 71 -5.24 -10.64 3.00
CA HIS A 71 -6.29 -10.02 3.79
C HIS A 71 -7.65 -10.26 3.13
N ASP A 72 -8.67 -10.38 3.96
CA ASP A 72 -10.05 -10.53 3.51
C ASP A 72 -10.73 -9.17 3.62
N PHE A 73 -10.83 -8.47 2.49
CA PHE A 73 -11.48 -7.16 2.43
C PHE A 73 -12.99 -7.34 2.34
N ARG A 74 -13.72 -6.44 3.02
CA ARG A 74 -15.16 -6.53 3.08
C ARG A 74 -15.83 -6.49 1.70
N ASP A 75 -15.38 -5.59 0.84
CA ASP A 75 -16.07 -5.33 -0.43
C ASP A 75 -15.54 -6.14 -1.60
N ILE A 76 -14.30 -6.60 -1.53
CA ILE A 76 -13.67 -7.27 -2.66
C ILE A 76 -13.22 -8.69 -2.33
N GLY A 77 -13.44 -9.14 -1.09
CA GLY A 77 -13.10 -10.49 -0.68
C GLY A 77 -11.63 -10.69 -0.39
N LYS A 78 -11.23 -11.92 -0.31
CA LYS A 78 -9.86 -12.27 0.04
C LYS A 78 -8.90 -11.90 -1.08
N ARG A 79 -7.82 -11.24 -0.71
CA ARG A 79 -6.76 -10.86 -1.64
C ARG A 79 -5.41 -11.32 -1.14
N ILE A 80 -4.60 -11.80 -2.06
CA ILE A 80 -3.20 -12.12 -1.82
C ILE A 80 -2.40 -11.13 -2.64
N MET A 81 -1.58 -10.34 -1.97
CA MET A 81 -0.91 -9.21 -2.60
C MET A 81 0.58 -9.27 -2.37
N LEU A 82 1.35 -8.86 -3.38
CA LEU A 82 2.77 -8.62 -3.24
C LEU A 82 2.99 -7.11 -3.26
N LEU A 83 3.57 -6.59 -2.21
CA LEU A 83 3.83 -5.17 -2.07
C LEU A 83 5.30 -4.90 -2.33
N ASN A 84 5.55 -3.88 -3.15
CA ASN A 84 6.89 -3.33 -3.33
C ASN A 84 6.87 -1.94 -2.74
N ALA A 85 7.76 -1.68 -1.82
CA ALA A 85 7.76 -0.42 -1.09
C ALA A 85 9.16 0.18 -1.11
N CYS A 86 9.24 1.50 -1.26
CA CYS A 86 10.51 2.19 -1.14
C CYS A 86 10.32 3.56 -0.53
N ARG A 87 11.37 4.05 0.11
CA ARG A 87 11.39 5.39 0.68
C ARG A 87 12.14 6.32 -0.26
N ILE A 88 11.57 7.50 -0.47
CA ILE A 88 12.18 8.54 -1.29
C ILE A 88 12.35 9.78 -0.44
N TYR A 89 13.50 10.40 -0.56
CA TYR A 89 13.79 11.66 0.11
C TYR A 89 14.00 12.74 -0.93
N LEU A 90 13.16 13.77 -0.88
CA LEU A 90 13.26 14.92 -1.78
C LEU A 90 14.01 16.02 -1.08
N GLU A 91 15.28 16.22 -1.48
CA GLU A 91 16.16 17.18 -0.80
C GLU A 91 15.67 18.62 -0.93
N SER A 92 15.05 18.95 -2.07
CA SER A 92 14.65 20.33 -2.33
C SER A 92 13.68 20.89 -1.29
N ASN A 93 12.81 20.06 -0.74
CA ASN A 93 11.85 20.49 0.28
C ASN A 93 11.87 19.59 1.51
N ARG A 94 12.86 18.72 1.61
CA ARG A 94 13.05 17.81 2.74
C ARG A 94 11.85 16.92 2.99
N THR A 95 11.13 16.61 1.94
CA THR A 95 9.96 15.73 2.04
C THR A 95 10.41 14.27 1.96
N LYS A 96 9.89 13.45 2.85
CA LYS A 96 10.11 12.01 2.83
C LYS A 96 8.82 11.33 2.42
N LEU A 97 8.91 10.48 1.43
CA LEU A 97 7.74 9.78 0.90
C LEU A 97 8.00 8.28 0.91
N ILE A 98 6.91 7.53 1.01
CA ILE A 98 6.93 6.08 0.87
C ILE A 98 6.06 5.74 -0.32
N ILE A 99 6.62 5.04 -1.31
CA ILE A 99 5.88 4.62 -2.48
C ILE A 99 5.63 3.13 -2.39
N ILE A 100 4.37 2.72 -2.50
CA ILE A 100 3.99 1.32 -2.43
C ILE A 100 3.24 0.95 -3.71
N THR A 101 3.70 -0.08 -4.40
CA THR A 101 2.95 -0.68 -5.49
C THR A 101 2.43 -2.03 -5.02
N ILE A 102 1.26 -2.41 -5.53
CA ILE A 102 0.56 -3.61 -5.07
C ILE A 102 0.27 -4.48 -6.28
N LYS A 103 0.76 -5.72 -6.24
CA LYS A 103 0.43 -6.69 -7.27
C LYS A 103 -0.52 -7.71 -6.66
N ASP A 104 -1.73 -7.77 -7.21
CA ASP A 104 -2.75 -8.72 -6.76
C ASP A 104 -2.52 -10.05 -7.45
N ILE A 105 -2.19 -11.06 -6.66
CA ILE A 105 -1.95 -12.40 -7.19
C ILE A 105 -3.01 -13.40 -6.74
N THR A 106 -4.16 -12.90 -6.28
CA THR A 106 -5.21 -13.75 -5.72
C THR A 106 -5.67 -14.77 -6.72
N GLY A 107 -5.81 -14.73 -7.82
CA GLY A 107 -6.27 -15.78 -8.74
C GLY A 107 -5.16 -16.53 -9.43
N GLU A 108 -3.91 -16.15 -9.17
CA GLU A 108 -2.80 -16.80 -9.85
C GLU A 108 -2.54 -18.18 -9.30
N ARG A 109 -2.37 -19.12 -10.17
CA ARG A 109 -2.01 -20.47 -9.78
C ARG A 109 -0.59 -20.73 -10.22
N LYS A 110 0.12 -21.42 -9.35
CA LYS A 110 1.45 -21.82 -9.68
C LYS A 110 1.37 -22.89 -10.75
N LYS A 111 2.03 -22.66 -11.84
CA LYS A 111 2.11 -23.68 -12.89
C LYS A 111 3.25 -24.62 -12.59
N ILE A 112 2.96 -25.85 -12.80
CA ILE A 112 3.93 -26.90 -12.50
C ILE A 112 4.43 -27.48 -13.82
#